data_cb57de03baded220912e3d8d7c3b25ed
#
_entry.id   cb57de03baded220912e3d8d7c3b25ed
#
_cell.length_a   1.000
_cell.length_b   1.000
_cell.length_c   1.000
_cell.angle_alpha   90.00
_cell.angle_beta   90.00
_cell.angle_gamma   90.00
#
_symmetry.space_group_name_H-M   'P 1'
#
loop_
_entity.id
_entity.type
_entity.pdbx_description
1 polymer ?
#
loop_
_entity_poly.entity_id
_entity_poly.type
_entity_poly.pdbx_seq_one_letter_code
_entity_poly.pdbx_strand_id
1 'polypeptide(L)'
;GDCISGMINRLPSILQGKPKAVFIMGGINDLLFSKISYEKLLKQYERLLDIIASESPHTKIYIQSLLPVNESYNEKMFGGQNERIIRYNALLREMAGRRGLTFIDIWSDMQQNGELPAERTVDGIHLSGAGYIVWIKAIRRYIYRV
;
A
#
# COMPACT_ATOMS: atom_id res chain seq x y z
N GLY A 1 6.06 -8.78 5.72
CA GLY A 1 5.58 -8.13 4.55
C GLY A 1 6.20 -8.61 3.26
N ASP A 2 5.40 -8.65 2.24
CA ASP A 2 5.81 -9.03 0.90
C ASP A 2 6.32 -7.85 0.09
N CYS A 3 7.19 -8.14 -0.87
CA CYS A 3 7.46 -7.24 -1.98
C CYS A 3 6.39 -7.45 -3.08
N ILE A 4 6.35 -6.55 -4.06
CA ILE A 4 5.37 -6.64 -5.15
C ILE A 4 5.52 -7.96 -5.94
N SER A 5 6.76 -8.39 -6.20
CA SER A 5 6.99 -9.67 -6.88
C SER A 5 6.43 -10.87 -6.10
N GLY A 6 6.54 -10.83 -4.76
CA GLY A 6 5.94 -11.86 -3.90
C GLY A 6 4.42 -11.87 -3.98
N MET A 7 3.80 -10.69 -4.03
CA MET A 7 2.35 -10.56 -4.22
C MET A 7 1.92 -11.16 -5.56
N ILE A 8 2.66 -10.90 -6.63
CA ILE A 8 2.40 -11.48 -7.95
C ILE A 8 2.43 -13.01 -7.88
N ASN A 9 3.42 -13.58 -7.19
CA ASN A 9 3.55 -15.03 -7.05
C ASN A 9 2.37 -15.66 -6.29
N ARG A 10 1.72 -14.91 -5.40
CA ARG A 10 0.56 -15.41 -4.64
C ARG A 10 -0.78 -15.17 -5.30
N LEU A 11 -0.83 -14.39 -6.39
CA LEU A 11 -2.10 -14.07 -7.05
C LEU A 11 -2.91 -15.30 -7.46
N PRO A 12 -2.33 -16.37 -8.02
CA PRO A 12 -3.15 -17.54 -8.42
C PRO A 12 -3.99 -18.08 -7.27
N SER A 13 -3.41 -18.21 -6.06
CA SER A 13 -4.16 -18.67 -4.88
C SER A 13 -5.28 -17.71 -4.49
N ILE A 14 -5.03 -16.41 -4.54
CA ILE A 14 -6.00 -15.39 -4.18
C ILE A 14 -7.16 -15.36 -5.17
N LEU A 15 -6.85 -15.38 -6.48
CA LEU A 15 -7.84 -15.24 -7.53
C LEU A 15 -8.65 -16.51 -7.75
N GLN A 16 -8.14 -17.67 -7.31
CA GLN A 16 -8.87 -18.94 -7.35
C GLN A 16 -10.20 -18.84 -6.59
N GLY A 17 -10.25 -18.07 -5.50
CA GLY A 17 -11.46 -17.84 -4.72
C GLY A 17 -12.47 -16.89 -5.38
N LYS A 18 -12.18 -16.36 -6.54
CA LYS A 18 -13.03 -15.40 -7.27
C LYS A 18 -13.51 -14.24 -6.40
N PRO A 19 -12.59 -13.47 -5.80
CA PRO A 19 -12.99 -12.40 -4.89
C PRO A 19 -13.76 -11.30 -5.61
N LYS A 20 -14.73 -10.70 -4.91
CA LYS A 20 -15.48 -9.55 -5.44
C LYS A 20 -14.60 -8.30 -5.50
N ALA A 21 -13.67 -8.18 -4.57
CA ALA A 21 -12.75 -7.06 -4.48
C ALA A 21 -11.42 -7.49 -3.89
N VAL A 22 -10.35 -6.78 -4.27
CA VAL A 22 -9.04 -6.89 -3.65
C VAL A 22 -8.59 -5.49 -3.22
N PHE A 23 -8.04 -5.41 -2.02
CA PHE A 23 -7.46 -4.19 -1.47
C PHE A 23 -5.95 -4.39 -1.42
N ILE A 24 -5.22 -3.64 -2.22
CA ILE A 24 -3.78 -3.81 -2.39
C ILE A 24 -3.05 -2.72 -1.62
N MET A 25 -2.13 -3.11 -0.74
CA MET A 25 -1.15 -2.21 -0.14
C MET A 25 0.21 -2.88 -0.31
N GLY A 26 1.05 -2.32 -1.15
CA GLY A 26 2.33 -2.93 -1.44
C GLY A 26 3.37 -1.95 -1.92
N GLY A 27 4.63 -2.35 -1.76
CA GLY A 27 5.77 -1.58 -2.18
C GLY A 27 6.64 -1.05 -1.04
N ILE A 28 6.20 -1.14 0.22
CA ILE A 28 6.98 -0.61 1.34
C ILE A 28 8.32 -1.35 1.49
N ASN A 29 8.33 -2.67 1.40
CA ASN A 29 9.56 -3.45 1.50
C ASN A 29 10.49 -3.19 0.31
N ASP A 30 9.93 -3.08 -0.90
CA ASP A 30 10.71 -2.70 -2.07
C ASP A 30 11.34 -1.31 -1.89
N LEU A 31 10.55 -0.37 -1.40
CA LEU A 31 10.98 1.03 -1.26
C LEU A 31 12.03 1.21 -0.17
N LEU A 32 11.86 0.55 0.99
CA LEU A 32 12.75 0.73 2.15
C LEU A 32 14.01 -0.13 2.07
N PHE A 33 13.91 -1.35 1.58
CA PHE A 33 14.95 -2.36 1.72
C PHE A 33 15.61 -2.79 0.42
N SER A 34 15.11 -2.36 -0.74
CA SER A 34 15.78 -2.57 -2.00
C SER A 34 16.06 -1.24 -2.68
N LYS A 35 17.10 -1.22 -3.54
CA LYS A 35 17.48 0.00 -4.26
C LYS A 35 16.75 0.11 -5.59
N ILE A 36 15.47 -0.24 -5.61
CA ILE A 36 14.65 -0.20 -6.81
C ILE A 36 14.23 1.25 -7.11
N SER A 37 14.22 1.62 -8.39
CA SER A 37 13.70 2.93 -8.79
C SER A 37 12.18 2.98 -8.68
N TYR A 38 11.62 4.18 -8.51
CA TYR A 38 10.16 4.36 -8.52
C TYR A 38 9.54 3.83 -9.81
N GLU A 39 10.17 4.12 -10.95
CA GLU A 39 9.70 3.68 -12.25
C GLU A 39 9.59 2.16 -12.34
N LYS A 40 10.64 1.46 -11.91
CA LYS A 40 10.68 0.00 -11.94
C LYS A 40 9.65 -0.60 -10.99
N LEU A 41 9.51 -0.02 -9.79
CA LEU A 41 8.54 -0.47 -8.80
C LEU A 41 7.11 -0.30 -9.32
N LEU A 42 6.81 0.84 -9.96
CA LEU A 42 5.49 1.07 -10.55
C LEU A 42 5.19 0.12 -11.71
N LYS A 43 6.21 -0.22 -12.53
CA LYS A 43 6.04 -1.23 -13.58
C LYS A 43 5.66 -2.59 -13.01
N GLN A 44 6.27 -2.99 -11.91
CA GLN A 44 5.92 -4.23 -11.21
C GLN A 44 4.49 -4.16 -10.67
N TYR A 45 4.11 -3.02 -10.12
CA TYR A 45 2.75 -2.80 -9.62
C TYR A 45 1.72 -2.89 -10.75
N GLU A 46 1.99 -2.27 -11.88
CA GLU A 46 1.10 -2.35 -13.04
C GLU A 46 0.98 -3.77 -13.59
N ARG A 47 2.06 -4.55 -13.55
CA ARG A 47 2.01 -5.97 -13.91
C ARG A 47 1.07 -6.75 -12.98
N LEU A 48 1.13 -6.47 -11.67
CA LEU A 48 0.21 -7.05 -10.69
C LEU A 48 -1.24 -6.75 -11.08
N LEU A 49 -1.54 -5.50 -11.41
CA LEU A 49 -2.88 -5.07 -11.81
C LEU A 49 -3.33 -5.71 -13.12
N ASP A 50 -2.43 -5.84 -14.09
CA ASP A 50 -2.74 -6.46 -15.39
C ASP A 50 -3.10 -7.93 -15.22
N ILE A 51 -2.40 -8.65 -14.35
CA ILE A 51 -2.70 -10.06 -14.07
C ILE A 51 -4.10 -10.18 -13.45
N ILE A 52 -4.43 -9.34 -12.48
CA ILE A 52 -5.75 -9.36 -11.85
C ILE A 52 -6.84 -9.06 -12.88
N ALA A 53 -6.65 -8.03 -13.69
CA ALA A 53 -7.63 -7.65 -14.71
C ALA A 53 -7.85 -8.76 -15.75
N SER A 54 -6.78 -9.47 -16.13
CA SER A 54 -6.84 -10.54 -17.10
C SER A 54 -7.49 -11.82 -16.55
N GLU A 55 -7.08 -12.23 -15.34
CA GLU A 55 -7.51 -13.50 -14.75
C GLU A 55 -8.79 -13.41 -13.95
N SER A 56 -9.15 -12.21 -13.47
CA SER A 56 -10.36 -12.00 -12.67
C SER A 56 -11.02 -10.66 -13.01
N PRO A 57 -11.58 -10.53 -14.24
CA PRO A 57 -12.08 -9.24 -14.73
C PRO A 57 -13.25 -8.66 -13.93
N HIS A 58 -13.93 -9.47 -13.11
CA HIS A 58 -15.02 -9.02 -12.26
C HIS A 58 -14.56 -8.53 -10.89
N THR A 59 -13.31 -8.76 -10.53
CA THR A 59 -12.76 -8.33 -9.25
C THR A 59 -12.53 -6.83 -9.25
N LYS A 60 -13.14 -6.11 -8.31
CA LYS A 60 -12.85 -4.69 -8.10
C LYS A 60 -11.50 -4.54 -7.44
N ILE A 61 -10.71 -3.57 -7.89
CA ILE A 61 -9.38 -3.32 -7.38
C ILE A 61 -9.37 -1.98 -6.65
N TYR A 62 -8.96 -2.01 -5.39
CA TYR A 62 -8.74 -0.83 -4.56
C TYR A 62 -7.26 -0.74 -4.24
N ILE A 63 -6.64 0.39 -4.58
CA ILE A 63 -5.22 0.64 -4.35
C ILE A 63 -5.09 1.53 -3.12
N GLN A 64 -4.43 1.03 -2.08
CA GLN A 64 -4.18 1.77 -0.86
C GLN A 64 -2.83 2.47 -0.95
N SER A 65 -2.77 3.71 -0.43
CA SER A 65 -1.49 4.38 -0.23
C SER A 65 -0.64 3.57 0.75
N LEU A 66 0.69 3.75 0.70
CA LEU A 66 1.54 3.30 1.78
C LEU A 66 1.29 4.14 3.03
N LEU A 67 1.53 3.55 4.19
CA LEU A 67 1.45 4.20 5.48
C LEU A 67 2.74 4.95 5.79
N PRO A 68 2.70 5.96 6.68
CA PRO A 68 3.93 6.58 7.16
C PRO A 68 4.72 5.60 8.02
N VAL A 69 6.00 5.92 8.24
CA VAL A 69 6.85 5.28 9.23
C VAL A 69 7.17 6.28 10.33
N ASN A 70 7.54 5.80 11.51
CA ASN A 70 8.06 6.66 12.59
C ASN A 70 9.59 6.69 12.47
N GLU A 71 10.12 7.79 11.92
CA GLU A 71 11.56 7.90 11.64
C GLU A 71 12.40 7.91 12.90
N SER A 72 11.90 8.50 13.98
CA SER A 72 12.64 8.58 15.25
C SER A 72 12.75 7.22 15.94
N TYR A 73 11.90 6.27 15.62
CA TYR A 73 11.99 4.94 16.21
C TYR A 73 13.30 4.24 15.87
N ASN A 74 13.76 4.41 14.64
CA ASN A 74 15.05 3.89 14.17
C ASN A 74 15.54 4.77 13.02
N GLU A 75 16.25 5.85 13.36
CA GLU A 75 16.70 6.83 12.37
C GLU A 75 17.62 6.24 11.31
N LYS A 76 18.42 5.24 11.69
CA LYS A 76 19.31 4.58 10.75
C LYS A 76 18.53 3.83 9.67
N MET A 77 17.42 3.20 10.03
CA MET A 77 16.59 2.42 9.11
C MET A 77 15.54 3.29 8.42
N PHE A 78 14.89 4.19 9.16
CA PHE A 78 13.70 4.90 8.68
C PHE A 78 13.94 6.39 8.37
N GLY A 79 15.11 6.95 8.69
CA GLY A 79 15.39 8.35 8.42
C GLY A 79 15.23 8.71 6.95
N GLY A 80 14.46 9.77 6.67
CA GLY A 80 14.19 10.23 5.31
C GLY A 80 13.19 9.38 4.52
N GLN A 81 12.68 8.30 5.08
CA GLN A 81 11.81 7.39 4.32
C GLN A 81 10.42 7.94 4.06
N ASN A 82 9.89 8.79 4.94
CA ASN A 82 8.58 9.39 4.72
C ASN A 82 8.53 10.25 3.45
N GLU A 83 9.59 10.97 3.12
CA GLU A 83 9.65 11.71 1.86
C GLU A 83 9.53 10.78 0.65
N ARG A 84 10.22 9.65 0.69
CA ARG A 84 10.16 8.65 -0.38
C ARG A 84 8.77 8.04 -0.48
N ILE A 85 8.14 7.75 0.65
CA ILE A 85 6.78 7.21 0.70
C ILE A 85 5.78 8.21 0.12
N ILE A 86 5.89 9.49 0.50
CA ILE A 86 5.02 10.55 -0.03
C ILE A 86 5.11 10.61 -1.56
N ARG A 87 6.32 10.56 -2.09
CA ARG A 87 6.53 10.60 -3.54
C ARG A 87 5.97 9.35 -4.23
N TYR A 88 6.21 8.19 -3.66
CA TYR A 88 5.66 6.94 -4.19
C TYR A 88 4.12 6.96 -4.18
N ASN A 89 3.51 7.42 -3.08
CA ASN A 89 2.06 7.54 -2.98
C ASN A 89 1.48 8.48 -4.04
N ALA A 90 2.16 9.60 -4.34
CA ALA A 90 1.73 10.52 -5.39
C ALA A 90 1.77 9.85 -6.78
N LEU A 91 2.83 9.12 -7.08
CA LEU A 91 2.96 8.39 -8.33
C LEU A 91 1.93 7.25 -8.44
N LEU A 92 1.67 6.59 -7.33
CA LEU A 92 0.68 5.51 -7.26
C LEU A 92 -0.74 6.04 -7.47
N ARG A 93 -1.08 7.18 -6.87
CA ARG A 93 -2.37 7.85 -7.07
C ARG A 93 -2.56 8.22 -8.54
N GLU A 94 -1.54 8.78 -9.18
CA GLU A 94 -1.59 9.15 -10.59
C GLU A 94 -1.80 7.92 -11.48
N MET A 95 -1.07 6.86 -11.22
CA MET A 95 -1.19 5.59 -11.95
C MET A 95 -2.60 5.00 -11.80
N ALA A 96 -3.15 5.01 -10.59
CA ALA A 96 -4.51 4.53 -10.33
C ALA A 96 -5.54 5.35 -11.14
N GLY A 97 -5.38 6.67 -11.18
CA GLY A 97 -6.24 7.57 -11.96
C GLY A 97 -6.19 7.27 -13.46
N ARG A 98 -5.00 7.04 -14.01
CA ARG A 98 -4.86 6.68 -15.43
C ARG A 98 -5.55 5.35 -15.75
N ARG A 99 -5.59 4.42 -14.81
CA ARG A 99 -6.19 3.10 -14.99
C ARG A 99 -7.66 3.04 -14.59
N GLY A 100 -8.23 4.15 -14.14
CA GLY A 100 -9.62 4.22 -13.69
C GLY A 100 -9.90 3.42 -12.42
N LEU A 101 -8.88 3.20 -11.60
CA LEU A 101 -8.98 2.44 -10.35
C LEU A 101 -9.13 3.36 -9.14
N THR A 102 -9.77 2.88 -8.09
CA THR A 102 -9.96 3.63 -6.86
C THR A 102 -8.69 3.63 -6.03
N PHE A 103 -8.22 4.82 -5.68
CA PHE A 103 -7.09 5.01 -4.76
C PHE A 103 -7.62 5.42 -3.39
N ILE A 104 -7.15 4.76 -2.34
CA ILE A 104 -7.54 5.05 -0.97
C ILE A 104 -6.35 5.69 -0.25
N ASP A 105 -6.50 6.96 0.13
CA ASP A 105 -5.46 7.71 0.82
C ASP A 105 -5.52 7.44 2.33
N ILE A 106 -4.85 6.37 2.75
CA ILE A 106 -4.76 6.02 4.17
C ILE A 106 -3.66 6.83 4.87
N TRP A 107 -2.65 7.26 4.11
CA TRP A 107 -1.56 8.09 4.66
C TRP A 107 -2.10 9.29 5.43
N SER A 108 -3.02 10.05 4.84
CA SER A 108 -3.54 11.29 5.42
C SER A 108 -4.21 11.08 6.78
N ASP A 109 -4.94 9.98 6.94
CA ASP A 109 -5.60 9.65 8.21
C ASP A 109 -4.63 9.09 9.25
N MET A 110 -3.59 8.40 8.81
CA MET A 110 -2.66 7.70 9.68
C MET A 110 -1.56 8.58 10.25
N GLN A 111 -1.15 9.62 9.50
CA GLN A 111 -0.02 10.45 9.84
C GLN A 111 -0.36 11.54 10.86
N GLN A 112 0.65 11.95 11.62
CA GLN A 112 0.66 13.22 12.36
C GLN A 112 2.04 13.86 12.15
N ASN A 113 2.07 15.12 11.76
CA ASN A 113 3.31 15.84 11.47
C ASN A 113 4.20 15.14 10.43
N GLY A 114 3.57 14.43 9.46
CA GLY A 114 4.29 13.76 8.38
C GLY A 114 4.90 12.43 8.75
N GLU A 115 4.52 11.83 9.89
CA GLU A 115 5.04 10.53 10.30
C GLU A 115 3.97 9.68 11.01
N LEU A 116 4.29 8.41 11.23
CA LEU A 116 3.45 7.49 11.99
C LEU A 116 3.62 7.79 13.49
N PRO A 117 2.56 8.24 14.18
CA PRO A 117 2.65 8.51 15.62
C PRO A 117 3.07 7.27 16.41
N ALA A 118 3.82 7.47 17.49
CA ALA A 118 4.33 6.39 18.31
C ALA A 118 3.23 5.45 18.84
N GLU A 119 2.07 6.00 19.19
CA GLU A 119 0.93 5.20 19.70
C GLU A 119 0.25 4.36 18.61
N ARG A 120 0.53 4.61 17.34
CA ARG A 120 -0.05 3.87 16.21
C ARG A 120 0.88 2.79 15.65
N THR A 121 2.03 2.60 16.26
CA THR A 121 3.00 1.61 15.80
C THR A 121 3.63 0.85 16.96
N VAL A 122 4.07 -0.38 16.67
CA VAL A 122 4.79 -1.22 17.65
C VAL A 122 6.30 -1.12 17.46
N ASP A 123 6.77 -0.82 16.27
CA ASP A 123 8.20 -0.86 15.91
C ASP A 123 8.63 0.23 14.93
N GLY A 124 7.78 1.21 14.67
CA GLY A 124 8.04 2.29 13.73
C GLY A 124 7.50 2.04 12.32
N ILE A 125 7.13 0.81 11.99
CA ILE A 125 6.60 0.45 10.67
C ILE A 125 5.28 -0.33 10.75
N HIS A 126 5.16 -1.29 11.68
CA HIS A 126 3.95 -2.08 11.85
C HIS A 126 2.96 -1.38 12.78
N LEU A 127 1.67 -1.52 12.48
CA LEU A 127 0.62 -0.86 13.25
C LEU A 127 0.39 -1.53 14.62
N SER A 128 0.18 -0.67 15.63
CA SER A 128 -0.39 -1.08 16.91
C SER A 128 -1.90 -1.25 16.78
N GLY A 129 -2.58 -1.68 17.87
CA GLY A 129 -4.04 -1.73 17.89
C GLY A 129 -4.69 -0.38 17.56
N ALA A 130 -4.15 0.71 18.09
CA ALA A 130 -4.64 2.06 17.78
C ALA A 130 -4.46 2.40 16.29
N GLY A 131 -3.35 1.99 15.69
CA GLY A 131 -3.11 2.15 14.26
C GLY A 131 -4.11 1.36 13.40
N TYR A 132 -4.39 0.12 13.78
CA TYR A 132 -5.39 -0.70 13.07
C TYR A 132 -6.78 -0.08 13.10
N ILE A 133 -7.17 0.56 14.20
CA ILE A 133 -8.47 1.24 14.30
C ILE A 133 -8.56 2.37 13.28
N VAL A 134 -7.50 3.16 13.12
CA VAL A 134 -7.45 4.22 12.11
C VAL A 134 -7.58 3.64 10.70
N TRP A 135 -6.83 2.57 10.42
CA TRP A 135 -6.86 1.90 9.13
C TRP A 135 -8.25 1.36 8.79
N ILE A 136 -8.89 0.65 9.73
CA ILE A 136 -10.23 0.11 9.53
C ILE A 136 -11.23 1.22 9.23
N LYS A 137 -11.18 2.33 9.96
CA LYS A 137 -12.06 3.48 9.72
C LYS A 137 -11.87 4.06 8.32
N ALA A 138 -10.63 4.08 7.83
CA ALA A 138 -10.33 4.64 6.52
C ALA A 138 -10.87 3.76 5.38
N ILE A 139 -10.86 2.43 5.53
CA ILE A 139 -11.23 1.51 4.44
C ILE A 139 -12.66 0.99 4.50
N ARG A 140 -13.31 1.00 5.66
CA ARG A 140 -14.57 0.29 5.85
C ARG A 140 -15.68 0.74 4.89
N ARG A 141 -15.74 2.02 4.52
CA ARG A 141 -16.74 2.51 3.56
C ARG A 141 -16.61 1.86 2.19
N TYR A 142 -15.36 1.49 1.81
CA TYR A 142 -15.11 0.81 0.54
C TYR A 142 -15.47 -0.67 0.64
N ILE A 143 -15.29 -1.29 1.79
CA ILE A 143 -15.66 -2.68 2.02
C ILE A 143 -17.17 -2.86 1.84
N TYR A 144 -17.98 -1.92 2.36
CA TYR A 144 -19.44 -1.99 2.24
C TYR A 144 -19.97 -1.69 0.84
N ARG A 145 -19.12 -1.25 -0.08
CA ARG A 145 -19.50 -1.01 -1.48
C ARG A 145 -19.26 -2.21 -2.39
N VAL A 146 -18.67 -3.24 -1.85
CA VAL A 146 -18.28 -4.42 -2.63
C VAL A 146 -19.48 -5.33 -2.92
#